data_086f9596b6db07b26a6e493bddd4a9ef
#
_entry.id   086f9596b6db07b26a6e493bddd4a9ef
#
_cell.length_a   1.000
_cell.length_b   1.000
_cell.length_c   1.000
_cell.angle_alpha   90.00
_cell.angle_beta   90.00
_cell.angle_gamma   90.00
#
_symmetry.space_group_name_H-M   'P 1'
#
loop_
_entity.id
_entity.type
_entity.pdbx_description
1 polymer ?
#
loop_
_entity_poly.entity_id
_entity_poly.type
_entity_poly.pdbx_seq_one_letter_code
_entity_poly.pdbx_strand_id
1 'polypeptide(L)'
;MGKTINVICRALPLWALFMLPVATKAQQVADEASGTRLLTLDSCRTLALKNNKQMRVAAVKQNVAADIRRSARTKYLPHVSAIGTYEYTSREFSLLNETQKSNLSNMGTNLASGLQPQMQGLEQTFGQLGNTLVNMGVPEASVQQMIGGIQPQMQSGLTDLAGNLNAIGTGIVDAFRTDTRNIWAGSILLTQPLFMGGAIVAMNKMADIAEDMSANSTEMRRQSTLYNIDRAYWQVVSLTHKKRLAEGYRDLIKKLDDDVNKMIQEGVATRSDGLSVSVKVNEAEMALVRVNDGLVLSKMLLCQLCGLPVNEQIMLADENAENIAVVQLTALPDVETAEQHRPELKMMQNTVDLSRQMTNVLKAGNLPQVLLTGGYAISNPNVLNGFEKKFGGFWNVGLLVRVPVWNWGDVKYKVRASKGATTMANLELDDAREMIELQVNQNSYKLTEANKKLAMAQANIKRAEENLRTADIGFQEGVITPATVMEAQTAWLQAQSQIIDAEIDVKLSQVEMQKTLGTLE
;
A
#
# COMPACT_ATOMS: atom_id res chain seq x y z
N MET A 1 -27.45 34.68 34.69
CA MET A 1 -26.99 33.28 34.55
C MET A 1 -28.04 32.45 33.87
N GLY A 2 -28.15 32.36 32.57
CA GLY A 2 -29.22 31.56 31.97
C GLY A 2 -29.51 31.87 30.49
N LYS A 3 -28.51 32.20 29.66
CA LYS A 3 -28.70 32.34 28.19
C LYS A 3 -27.51 31.98 27.31
N THR A 4 -26.42 31.38 27.86
CA THR A 4 -25.19 31.07 27.10
C THR A 4 -24.93 29.57 26.87
N ILE A 5 -25.85 28.67 27.31
CA ILE A 5 -25.67 27.21 27.15
C ILE A 5 -26.38 26.64 25.90
N ASN A 6 -27.22 27.42 25.23
CA ASN A 6 -28.01 26.91 24.08
C ASN A 6 -27.38 27.06 22.70
N VAL A 7 -26.16 27.57 22.58
CA VAL A 7 -25.48 27.71 21.27
C VAL A 7 -24.50 26.56 20.98
N ILE A 8 -24.04 25.83 21.99
CA ILE A 8 -23.08 24.71 21.82
C ILE A 8 -23.75 23.39 21.41
N CYS A 9 -25.05 23.21 21.65
CA CYS A 9 -25.78 21.97 21.30
C CYS A 9 -26.38 21.92 19.88
N ARG A 10 -26.16 22.92 19.03
CA ARG A 10 -26.68 22.90 17.64
C ARG A 10 -25.63 22.60 16.54
N ALA A 11 -24.39 22.33 16.89
CA ALA A 11 -23.30 22.03 15.93
C ALA A 11 -22.93 20.54 15.86
N LEU A 12 -23.69 19.62 16.43
CA LEU A 12 -23.39 18.18 16.49
C LEU A 12 -24.47 17.27 15.91
N PRO A 13 -24.97 17.49 14.68
CA PRO A 13 -25.55 16.38 13.95
C PRO A 13 -25.08 16.29 12.50
N LEU A 14 -23.78 16.40 12.20
CA LEU A 14 -23.29 16.15 10.83
C LEU A 14 -22.33 14.96 10.72
N TRP A 15 -22.12 14.22 11.81
CA TRP A 15 -21.29 12.99 11.80
C TRP A 15 -22.11 11.69 11.95
N ALA A 16 -23.43 11.75 12.00
CA ALA A 16 -24.30 10.58 12.19
C ALA A 16 -24.96 10.06 10.90
N LEU A 17 -24.51 10.49 9.70
CA LEU A 17 -25.18 10.12 8.43
C LEU A 17 -24.27 9.36 7.46
N PHE A 18 -23.36 8.50 7.96
CA PHE A 18 -22.61 7.56 7.11
C PHE A 18 -22.49 6.15 7.71
N MET A 19 -23.55 5.70 8.41
CA MET A 19 -23.77 4.28 8.67
C MET A 19 -24.98 3.85 7.82
N LEU A 20 -24.78 3.74 6.50
CA LEU A 20 -25.66 2.91 5.68
C LEU A 20 -25.37 1.45 6.06
N PRO A 21 -26.38 0.64 6.42
CA PRO A 21 -26.18 -0.78 6.56
C PRO A 21 -25.78 -1.32 5.19
N VAL A 22 -24.56 -1.84 5.08
CA VAL A 22 -24.18 -2.74 4.01
C VAL A 22 -25.14 -3.92 4.13
N ALA A 23 -26.19 -3.91 3.33
CA ALA A 23 -27.01 -5.08 3.12
C ALA A 23 -26.08 -6.15 2.55
N THR A 24 -25.59 -7.02 3.41
CA THR A 24 -25.05 -8.32 3.02
C THR A 24 -26.16 -9.02 2.25
N LYS A 25 -26.14 -8.95 0.93
CA LYS A 25 -26.78 -9.95 0.11
C LYS A 25 -26.14 -11.26 0.51
N ALA A 26 -26.77 -11.97 1.42
CA ALA A 26 -26.59 -13.41 1.56
C ALA A 26 -26.94 -13.95 0.18
N GLN A 27 -25.91 -14.25 -0.60
CA GLN A 27 -26.03 -14.97 -1.85
C GLN A 27 -26.55 -16.34 -1.44
N GLN A 28 -27.81 -16.61 -1.72
CA GLN A 28 -28.35 -17.96 -1.70
C GLN A 28 -27.40 -18.81 -2.53
N VAL A 29 -26.62 -19.63 -1.84
CA VAL A 29 -25.95 -20.77 -2.44
C VAL A 29 -27.08 -21.64 -2.92
N ALA A 30 -27.38 -21.59 -4.20
CA ALA A 30 -28.21 -22.56 -4.85
C ALA A 30 -27.58 -23.93 -4.54
N ASP A 31 -28.38 -24.77 -3.90
CA ASP A 31 -28.15 -26.19 -3.70
C ASP A 31 -28.11 -26.83 -5.11
N GLU A 32 -26.95 -26.76 -5.79
CA GLU A 32 -26.73 -27.49 -7.02
C GLU A 32 -26.48 -28.93 -6.63
N ALA A 33 -27.43 -29.76 -7.04
CA ALA A 33 -27.41 -31.22 -7.00
C ALA A 33 -25.98 -31.74 -7.21
N SER A 34 -25.61 -32.76 -6.44
CA SER A 34 -24.34 -33.50 -6.48
C SER A 34 -24.12 -34.19 -7.84
N GLY A 35 -23.86 -33.42 -8.87
CA GLY A 35 -23.44 -33.87 -10.19
C GLY A 35 -21.96 -33.58 -10.38
N THR A 36 -21.20 -34.56 -10.85
CA THR A 36 -19.81 -34.37 -11.24
C THR A 36 -19.71 -33.28 -12.28
N ARG A 37 -18.98 -32.20 -11.98
CA ARG A 37 -18.85 -31.04 -12.85
C ARG A 37 -17.82 -31.28 -13.95
N LEU A 38 -18.27 -31.25 -15.21
CA LEU A 38 -17.37 -31.33 -16.36
C LEU A 38 -16.65 -29.99 -16.59
N LEU A 39 -15.32 -30.01 -16.64
CA LEU A 39 -14.47 -28.84 -16.83
C LEU A 39 -13.56 -29.02 -18.05
N THR A 40 -13.57 -28.03 -18.94
CA THR A 40 -12.57 -27.88 -20.01
C THR A 40 -11.41 -27.01 -19.51
N LEU A 41 -10.26 -27.06 -20.20
CA LEU A 41 -9.12 -26.20 -19.88
C LEU A 41 -9.52 -24.71 -19.86
N ASP A 42 -10.26 -24.24 -20.88
CA ASP A 42 -10.71 -22.86 -20.99
C ASP A 42 -11.69 -22.47 -19.88
N SER A 43 -12.56 -23.39 -19.47
CA SER A 43 -13.45 -23.14 -18.31
C SER A 43 -12.66 -23.04 -16.99
N CYS A 44 -11.62 -23.85 -16.81
CA CYS A 44 -10.71 -23.75 -15.65
C CYS A 44 -9.96 -22.42 -15.64
N ARG A 45 -9.41 -21.97 -16.78
CA ARG A 45 -8.76 -20.67 -16.93
C ARG A 45 -9.71 -19.53 -16.58
N THR A 46 -10.92 -19.53 -17.14
CA THR A 46 -11.94 -18.51 -16.87
C THR A 46 -12.34 -18.46 -15.40
N LEU A 47 -12.58 -19.61 -14.78
CA LEU A 47 -12.90 -19.71 -13.36
C LEU A 47 -11.76 -19.19 -12.48
N ALA A 48 -10.52 -19.55 -12.79
CA ALA A 48 -9.36 -19.09 -12.06
C ALA A 48 -9.20 -17.57 -12.14
N LEU A 49 -9.27 -16.99 -13.34
CA LEU A 49 -9.19 -15.54 -13.50
C LEU A 49 -10.28 -14.78 -12.73
N LYS A 50 -11.49 -15.35 -12.65
CA LYS A 50 -12.63 -14.74 -11.96
C LYS A 50 -12.58 -14.93 -10.43
N ASN A 51 -12.26 -16.13 -9.97
CA ASN A 51 -12.45 -16.53 -8.57
C ASN A 51 -11.17 -16.61 -7.76
N ASN A 52 -9.99 -16.67 -8.40
CA ASN A 52 -8.72 -16.81 -7.70
C ASN A 52 -8.44 -15.59 -6.82
N LYS A 53 -8.16 -15.83 -5.54
CA LYS A 53 -7.91 -14.78 -4.54
C LYS A 53 -6.69 -13.92 -4.91
N GLN A 54 -5.67 -14.49 -5.53
CA GLN A 54 -4.47 -13.75 -5.94
C GLN A 54 -4.76 -12.79 -7.09
N MET A 55 -5.63 -13.17 -8.05
CA MET A 55 -6.10 -12.27 -9.11
C MET A 55 -6.94 -11.12 -8.54
N ARG A 56 -7.82 -11.41 -7.55
CA ARG A 56 -8.57 -10.36 -6.85
C ARG A 56 -7.65 -9.39 -6.10
N VAL A 57 -6.59 -9.89 -5.46
CA VAL A 57 -5.57 -9.04 -4.82
C VAL A 57 -4.86 -8.17 -5.85
N ALA A 58 -4.51 -8.70 -7.02
CA ALA A 58 -3.88 -7.92 -8.10
C ALA A 58 -4.81 -6.79 -8.59
N ALA A 59 -6.09 -7.08 -8.80
CA ALA A 59 -7.08 -6.07 -9.17
C ALA A 59 -7.24 -4.96 -8.11
N VAL A 60 -7.25 -5.33 -6.83
CA VAL A 60 -7.29 -4.34 -5.73
C VAL A 60 -6.02 -3.48 -5.72
N LYS A 61 -4.83 -4.06 -5.93
CA LYS A 61 -3.58 -3.30 -6.03
C LYS A 61 -3.60 -2.29 -7.18
N GLN A 62 -4.18 -2.65 -8.32
CA GLN A 62 -4.35 -1.74 -9.45
C GLN A 62 -5.27 -0.55 -9.10
N ASN A 63 -6.39 -0.81 -8.41
CA ASN A 63 -7.26 0.26 -7.93
C ASN A 63 -6.55 1.18 -6.92
N VAL A 64 -5.75 0.61 -6.01
CA VAL A 64 -4.93 1.38 -5.06
C VAL A 64 -3.93 2.27 -5.80
N ALA A 65 -3.26 1.76 -6.83
CA ALA A 65 -2.33 2.55 -7.64
C ALA A 65 -3.05 3.71 -8.36
N ALA A 66 -4.25 3.46 -8.93
CA ALA A 66 -5.08 4.49 -9.54
C ALA A 66 -5.50 5.58 -8.53
N ASP A 67 -5.82 5.21 -7.29
CA ASP A 67 -6.18 6.16 -6.24
C ASP A 67 -4.95 6.97 -5.77
N ILE A 68 -3.78 6.35 -5.67
CA ILE A 68 -2.50 7.06 -5.41
C ILE A 68 -2.22 8.08 -6.52
N ARG A 69 -2.42 7.72 -7.78
CA ARG A 69 -2.30 8.64 -8.92
C ARG A 69 -3.29 9.81 -8.81
N ARG A 70 -4.56 9.55 -8.48
CA ARG A 70 -5.56 10.61 -8.23
C ARG A 70 -5.13 11.50 -7.08
N SER A 71 -4.63 10.94 -5.98
CA SER A 71 -4.08 11.68 -4.84
C SER A 71 -2.87 12.55 -5.25
N ALA A 72 -1.96 12.05 -6.09
CA ALA A 72 -0.84 12.82 -6.58
C ALA A 72 -1.29 14.07 -7.37
N ARG A 73 -2.36 13.95 -8.16
CA ARG A 73 -2.95 15.07 -8.92
C ARG A 73 -3.53 16.16 -8.03
N THR A 74 -4.03 15.82 -6.83
CA THR A 74 -4.53 16.83 -5.89
C THR A 74 -3.44 17.78 -5.39
N LYS A 75 -2.15 17.44 -5.53
CA LYS A 75 -1.04 18.33 -5.20
C LYS A 75 -0.96 19.59 -6.07
N TYR A 76 -1.64 19.60 -7.22
CA TYR A 76 -1.83 20.79 -8.04
C TYR A 76 -2.95 21.71 -7.54
N LEU A 77 -3.84 21.21 -6.67
CA LEU A 77 -5.02 21.94 -6.23
C LEU A 77 -4.76 22.74 -4.94
N PRO A 78 -5.57 23.78 -4.67
CA PRO A 78 -5.50 24.48 -3.40
C PRO A 78 -5.81 23.56 -2.23
N HIS A 79 -5.00 23.65 -1.19
CA HIS A 79 -5.26 22.99 0.08
C HIS A 79 -5.85 23.99 1.07
N VAL A 80 -6.98 23.66 1.66
CA VAL A 80 -7.63 24.47 2.69
C VAL A 80 -7.57 23.69 4.01
N SER A 81 -7.06 24.37 5.04
CA SER A 81 -7.01 23.81 6.40
C SER A 81 -7.62 24.80 7.39
N ALA A 82 -8.26 24.31 8.43
CA ALA A 82 -8.74 25.11 9.53
C ALA A 82 -8.04 24.66 10.83
N ILE A 83 -7.58 25.63 11.60
CA ILE A 83 -6.93 25.40 12.89
C ILE A 83 -7.65 26.26 13.92
N GLY A 84 -8.01 25.67 15.05
CA GLY A 84 -8.51 26.38 16.22
C GLY A 84 -7.65 26.07 17.42
N THR A 85 -7.29 27.12 18.18
CA THR A 85 -6.51 26.97 19.42
C THR A 85 -7.20 27.68 20.55
N TYR A 86 -7.14 27.10 21.72
CA TYR A 86 -7.48 27.74 22.98
C TYR A 86 -6.26 27.58 23.90
N GLU A 87 -5.81 28.70 24.45
CA GLU A 87 -4.66 28.74 25.35
C GLU A 87 -5.05 29.50 26.61
N TYR A 88 -4.74 28.90 27.75
CA TYR A 88 -4.83 29.55 29.06
C TYR A 88 -3.44 29.87 29.57
N THR A 89 -3.18 31.16 29.82
CA THR A 89 -1.90 31.61 30.39
C THR A 89 -2.09 32.00 31.86
N SER A 90 -1.13 31.63 32.71
CA SER A 90 -1.17 31.93 34.14
C SER A 90 -0.98 33.43 34.47
N ARG A 91 -0.47 34.20 33.52
CA ARG A 91 -0.21 35.62 33.65
C ARG A 91 -0.68 36.37 32.40
N GLU A 92 -1.12 37.59 32.61
CA GLU A 92 -1.47 38.51 31.50
C GLU A 92 -0.19 39.01 30.82
N PHE A 93 -0.22 39.15 29.51
CA PHE A 93 0.80 39.90 28.78
C PHE A 93 0.53 41.37 28.98
N SER A 94 1.55 42.13 29.41
CA SER A 94 1.49 43.59 29.58
C SER A 94 2.56 44.24 28.74
N LEU A 95 2.18 45.29 28.03
CA LEU A 95 3.14 46.12 27.26
C LEU A 95 3.96 47.02 28.16
N LEU A 96 3.49 47.27 29.40
CA LEU A 96 4.19 48.07 30.41
C LEU A 96 4.86 47.14 31.43
N ASN A 97 6.11 47.42 31.77
CA ASN A 97 6.78 46.76 32.87
C ASN A 97 6.26 47.26 34.21
N GLU A 98 6.53 46.56 35.33
CA GLU A 98 6.01 46.88 36.67
C GLU A 98 6.45 48.28 37.16
N THR A 99 7.66 48.70 36.82
CA THR A 99 8.18 50.06 37.14
C THR A 99 7.40 51.13 36.39
N GLN A 100 7.11 50.91 35.09
CA GLN A 100 6.31 51.87 34.31
C GLN A 100 4.88 51.99 34.81
N LYS A 101 4.25 50.84 35.17
CA LYS A 101 2.92 50.81 35.77
C LYS A 101 2.89 51.58 37.09
N SER A 102 3.85 51.33 37.97
CA SER A 102 4.00 52.04 39.25
C SER A 102 4.20 53.53 39.06
N ASN A 103 5.08 53.93 38.16
CA ASN A 103 5.35 55.34 37.88
C ASN A 103 4.12 56.08 37.30
N LEU A 104 3.37 55.42 36.42
CA LEU A 104 2.14 56.00 35.86
C LEU A 104 1.04 56.09 36.92
N SER A 105 0.78 55.00 37.64
CA SER A 105 -0.27 54.99 38.68
C SER A 105 -0.01 55.95 39.84
N ASN A 106 1.24 56.28 40.09
CA ASN A 106 1.66 57.21 41.14
C ASN A 106 2.14 58.57 40.61
N MET A 107 1.80 58.88 39.32
CA MET A 107 2.29 60.07 38.64
C MET A 107 1.95 61.37 39.40
N GLY A 108 0.74 61.47 39.92
CA GLY A 108 0.31 62.59 40.72
C GLY A 108 0.98 62.67 42.10
N THR A 109 1.12 61.51 42.77
CA THR A 109 1.82 61.40 44.06
C THR A 109 3.29 61.80 43.91
N ASN A 110 3.94 61.30 42.85
CA ASN A 110 5.34 61.65 42.58
C ASN A 110 5.52 63.10 42.27
N LEU A 111 4.58 63.71 41.53
CA LEU A 111 4.58 65.15 41.25
C LEU A 111 4.36 65.99 42.55
N ALA A 112 3.36 65.57 43.35
CA ALA A 112 3.08 66.21 44.63
C ALA A 112 4.27 66.19 45.60
N SER A 113 4.93 65.01 45.70
CA SER A 113 6.12 64.87 46.53
C SER A 113 7.31 65.68 46.02
N GLY A 114 7.46 65.84 44.69
CA GLY A 114 8.48 66.69 44.07
C GLY A 114 8.25 68.22 44.27
N LEU A 115 6.98 68.64 44.45
CA LEU A 115 6.60 70.01 44.75
C LEU A 115 6.60 70.33 46.22
N GLN A 116 6.65 69.37 47.09
CA GLN A 116 6.56 69.51 48.55
C GLN A 116 7.68 70.41 49.12
N PRO A 117 8.99 70.36 48.71
CA PRO A 117 10.02 71.27 49.17
C PRO A 117 9.78 72.75 48.78
N GLN A 118 9.19 72.94 47.59
CA GLN A 118 8.86 74.30 47.09
C GLN A 118 7.70 74.89 47.87
N MET A 119 6.72 74.04 48.25
CA MET A 119 5.61 74.49 49.11
C MET A 119 6.05 74.84 50.50
N GLN A 120 6.95 74.05 51.12
CA GLN A 120 7.55 74.42 52.40
C GLN A 120 8.30 75.73 52.34
N GLY A 121 8.99 76.01 51.26
CA GLY A 121 9.62 77.34 51.00
C GLY A 121 8.60 78.48 50.90
N LEU A 122 7.43 78.24 50.27
CA LEU A 122 6.34 79.20 50.21
C LEU A 122 5.71 79.41 51.61
N GLU A 123 5.49 78.37 52.38
CA GLU A 123 5.00 78.42 53.75
C GLU A 123 5.92 79.30 54.63
N GLN A 124 7.23 79.06 54.54
CA GLN A 124 8.22 79.92 55.23
C GLN A 124 8.15 81.35 54.79
N THR A 125 7.96 81.59 53.49
CA THR A 125 7.84 82.96 52.93
C THR A 125 6.54 83.64 53.40
N PHE A 126 5.43 82.94 53.40
CA PHE A 126 4.16 83.43 53.95
C PHE A 126 4.25 83.67 55.47
N GLY A 127 4.95 82.81 56.23
CA GLY A 127 5.23 83.06 57.62
C GLY A 127 6.06 84.28 57.90
N GLN A 128 7.12 84.54 57.10
CA GLN A 128 7.93 85.77 57.15
C GLN A 128 7.12 86.98 56.77
N LEU A 129 6.28 86.92 55.73
CA LEU A 129 5.38 88.03 55.34
C LEU A 129 4.37 88.33 56.45
N GLY A 130 3.80 87.25 57.07
CA GLY A 130 2.90 87.40 58.23
C GLY A 130 3.55 88.14 59.40
N ASN A 131 4.76 87.72 59.75
CA ASN A 131 5.57 88.44 60.81
C ASN A 131 5.87 89.91 60.42
N THR A 132 6.13 90.10 59.17
CA THR A 132 6.37 91.53 58.67
C THR A 132 5.09 92.34 58.78
N LEU A 133 3.93 91.84 58.39
CA LEU A 133 2.64 92.52 58.50
C LEU A 133 2.24 92.81 59.97
N VAL A 134 2.48 91.85 60.88
CA VAL A 134 2.25 92.04 62.32
C VAL A 134 3.18 93.17 62.85
N ASN A 135 4.44 93.21 62.47
CA ASN A 135 5.39 94.26 62.82
C ASN A 135 5.00 95.64 62.21
N MET A 136 4.22 95.69 61.13
CA MET A 136 3.65 96.85 60.51
C MET A 136 2.33 97.35 61.18
N GLY A 137 1.86 96.62 62.23
CA GLY A 137 0.69 97.03 63.01
C GLY A 137 -0.65 96.45 62.57
N VAL A 138 -0.61 95.41 61.71
CA VAL A 138 -1.79 94.66 61.33
C VAL A 138 -2.14 93.72 62.49
N PRO A 139 -3.40 93.62 62.95
CA PRO A 139 -3.77 92.68 64.04
C PRO A 139 -3.42 91.26 63.73
N GLU A 140 -2.74 90.58 64.66
CA GLU A 140 -2.28 89.19 64.50
C GLU A 140 -3.41 88.23 64.14
N ALA A 141 -4.62 88.38 64.69
CA ALA A 141 -5.80 87.57 64.38
C ALA A 141 -6.21 87.73 62.87
N SER A 142 -6.04 88.91 62.26
CA SER A 142 -6.40 89.12 60.84
C SER A 142 -5.36 88.49 59.93
N VAL A 143 -4.05 88.57 60.32
CA VAL A 143 -2.96 87.93 59.58
C VAL A 143 -3.06 86.41 59.63
N GLN A 144 -3.35 85.84 60.82
CA GLN A 144 -3.57 84.42 60.99
C GLN A 144 -4.77 83.93 60.22
N GLN A 145 -5.88 84.70 60.15
CA GLN A 145 -7.06 84.33 59.39
C GLN A 145 -6.75 84.39 57.87
N MET A 146 -5.96 85.29 57.38
CA MET A 146 -5.56 85.45 55.98
C MET A 146 -4.59 84.33 55.55
N ILE A 147 -3.52 84.01 56.33
CA ILE A 147 -2.54 83.02 56.03
C ILE A 147 -3.11 81.61 56.32
N GLY A 148 -3.86 81.46 57.43
CA GLY A 148 -4.48 80.20 57.82
C GLY A 148 -5.55 79.68 56.85
N GLY A 149 -6.15 80.59 56.06
CA GLY A 149 -7.12 80.17 55.01
C GLY A 149 -6.43 79.75 53.69
N ILE A 150 -5.25 80.18 53.39
CA ILE A 150 -4.53 79.88 52.12
C ILE A 150 -3.90 78.44 52.21
N GLN A 151 -3.32 78.12 53.33
CA GLN A 151 -2.58 76.86 53.53
C GLN A 151 -3.45 75.59 53.30
N PRO A 152 -4.64 75.48 53.88
CA PRO A 152 -5.51 74.33 53.64
C PRO A 152 -6.03 74.20 52.21
N GLN A 153 -6.32 75.35 51.56
CA GLN A 153 -6.79 75.40 50.16
C GLN A 153 -5.67 75.01 49.17
N MET A 154 -4.44 75.36 49.43
CA MET A 154 -3.29 75.03 48.61
C MET A 154 -2.96 73.54 48.74
N GLN A 155 -3.07 72.99 49.98
CA GLN A 155 -2.85 71.59 50.24
C GLN A 155 -3.96 70.69 49.68
N SER A 156 -5.22 71.12 49.80
CA SER A 156 -6.35 70.42 49.17
C SER A 156 -6.26 70.39 47.64
N GLY A 157 -5.91 71.53 47.03
CA GLY A 157 -5.73 71.68 45.59
C GLY A 157 -4.65 70.72 45.03
N LEU A 158 -3.53 70.58 45.79
CA LEU A 158 -2.47 69.64 45.43
C LEU A 158 -2.90 68.20 45.56
N THR A 159 -3.65 67.86 46.62
CA THR A 159 -4.17 66.51 46.84
C THR A 159 -5.17 66.16 45.77
N ASP A 160 -6.04 67.06 45.38
CA ASP A 160 -7.02 66.84 44.28
C ASP A 160 -6.30 66.74 42.94
N LEU A 161 -5.29 67.53 42.67
CA LEU A 161 -4.46 67.40 41.46
C LEU A 161 -3.72 66.06 41.39
N ALA A 162 -3.11 65.68 42.53
CA ALA A 162 -2.44 64.39 42.61
C ALA A 162 -3.42 63.21 42.43
N GLY A 163 -4.60 63.29 43.02
CA GLY A 163 -5.67 62.29 42.83
C GLY A 163 -6.10 62.16 41.35
N ASN A 164 -6.32 63.30 40.70
CA ASN A 164 -6.73 63.34 39.29
C ASN A 164 -5.63 62.79 38.40
N LEU A 165 -4.37 63.17 38.62
CA LEU A 165 -3.23 62.65 37.84
C LEU A 165 -3.00 61.15 38.08
N ASN A 166 -3.16 60.67 39.29
CA ASN A 166 -3.10 59.21 39.58
C ASN A 166 -4.24 58.48 38.90
N ALA A 167 -5.44 59.03 38.89
CA ALA A 167 -6.59 58.45 38.16
C ALA A 167 -6.32 58.39 36.63
N ILE A 168 -5.74 59.44 36.05
CA ILE A 168 -5.33 59.44 34.64
C ILE A 168 -4.22 58.38 34.40
N GLY A 169 -3.21 58.34 35.26
CA GLY A 169 -2.13 57.38 35.17
C GLY A 169 -2.61 55.92 35.30
N THR A 170 -3.52 55.65 36.22
CA THR A 170 -4.19 54.36 36.38
C THR A 170 -5.03 54.01 35.13
N GLY A 171 -5.76 55.02 34.59
CA GLY A 171 -6.51 54.84 33.36
C GLY A 171 -5.64 54.48 32.15
N ILE A 172 -4.41 55.08 32.07
CA ILE A 172 -3.43 54.69 31.06
C ILE A 172 -2.95 53.26 31.27
N VAL A 173 -2.59 52.89 32.50
CA VAL A 173 -2.17 51.51 32.81
C VAL A 173 -3.28 50.49 32.43
N ASP A 174 -4.52 50.81 32.76
CA ASP A 174 -5.68 49.96 32.42
C ASP A 174 -5.95 49.92 30.91
N ALA A 175 -5.73 50.99 30.18
CA ALA A 175 -5.84 51.05 28.73
C ALA A 175 -4.78 50.16 28.02
N PHE A 176 -3.60 50.01 28.63
CA PHE A 176 -2.53 49.12 28.16
C PHE A 176 -2.59 47.72 28.78
N ARG A 177 -3.60 47.44 29.58
CA ARG A 177 -3.82 46.12 30.18
C ARG A 177 -4.48 45.22 29.18
N THR A 178 -3.81 44.09 28.84
CA THR A 178 -4.32 43.05 27.94
C THR A 178 -4.63 41.81 28.77
N ASP A 179 -5.91 41.53 28.95
CA ASP A 179 -6.31 40.25 29.59
C ASP A 179 -6.16 39.12 28.57
N THR A 180 -4.93 38.60 28.49
CA THR A 180 -4.54 37.48 27.60
C THR A 180 -4.54 36.14 28.31
N ARG A 181 -5.22 36.01 29.45
CA ARG A 181 -5.28 34.71 30.17
C ARG A 181 -6.06 33.64 29.40
N ASN A 182 -7.07 34.04 28.64
CA ASN A 182 -7.86 33.17 27.79
C ASN A 182 -7.75 33.61 26.35
N ILE A 183 -6.96 32.90 25.56
CA ILE A 183 -6.74 33.22 24.16
C ILE A 183 -7.50 32.19 23.30
N TRP A 184 -8.42 32.66 22.52
CA TRP A 184 -9.07 31.90 21.47
C TRP A 184 -8.53 32.38 20.13
N ALA A 185 -7.95 31.47 19.34
CA ALA A 185 -7.52 31.80 17.99
C ALA A 185 -8.01 30.73 17.01
N GLY A 186 -8.44 31.18 15.85
CA GLY A 186 -8.85 30.30 14.76
C GLY A 186 -8.32 30.84 13.45
N SER A 187 -7.96 29.96 12.53
CA SER A 187 -7.60 30.37 11.18
C SER A 187 -8.05 29.35 10.15
N ILE A 188 -8.44 29.84 9.00
CA ILE A 188 -8.61 29.08 7.77
C ILE A 188 -7.47 29.49 6.87
N LEU A 189 -6.63 28.52 6.47
CA LEU A 189 -5.48 28.74 5.63
C LEU A 189 -5.67 28.03 4.29
N LEU A 190 -5.53 28.77 3.20
CA LEU A 190 -5.49 28.26 1.84
C LEU A 190 -4.04 28.34 1.35
N THR A 191 -3.52 27.22 0.83
CA THR A 191 -2.20 27.15 0.21
C THR A 191 -2.32 26.54 -1.18
N GLN A 192 -1.81 27.25 -2.19
CA GLN A 192 -1.78 26.81 -3.58
C GLN A 192 -0.34 26.84 -4.10
N PRO A 193 0.27 25.69 -4.39
CA PRO A 193 1.55 25.66 -5.08
C PRO A 193 1.39 26.20 -6.51
N LEU A 194 2.10 27.26 -6.85
CA LEU A 194 2.16 27.81 -8.20
C LEU A 194 3.35 27.23 -8.98
N PHE A 195 4.49 27.13 -8.30
CA PHE A 195 5.71 26.56 -8.88
C PHE A 195 6.54 25.91 -7.77
N MET A 196 6.89 24.65 -7.94
CA MET A 196 7.68 23.87 -6.97
C MET A 196 8.96 23.32 -7.60
N GLY A 197 9.59 24.09 -8.48
CA GLY A 197 10.80 23.63 -9.18
C GLY A 197 10.59 22.42 -10.07
N GLY A 198 9.34 22.09 -10.45
CA GLY A 198 9.00 20.89 -11.21
C GLY A 198 8.78 19.63 -10.35
N ALA A 199 8.94 19.70 -9.02
CA ALA A 199 8.76 18.52 -8.14
C ALA A 199 7.37 17.91 -8.26
N ILE A 200 6.30 18.72 -8.26
CA ILE A 200 4.91 18.21 -8.38
C ILE A 200 4.70 17.50 -9.72
N VAL A 201 5.26 18.05 -10.81
CA VAL A 201 5.18 17.41 -12.14
C VAL A 201 5.88 16.07 -12.14
N ALA A 202 7.10 15.99 -11.57
CA ALA A 202 7.85 14.74 -11.49
C ALA A 202 7.15 13.71 -10.58
N MET A 203 6.59 14.12 -9.43
CA MET A 203 5.82 13.25 -8.55
C MET A 203 4.55 12.71 -9.22
N ASN A 204 3.84 13.51 -10.01
CA ASN A 204 2.69 13.05 -10.78
C ASN A 204 3.10 12.03 -11.86
N LYS A 205 4.20 12.27 -12.58
CA LYS A 205 4.75 11.28 -13.51
C LYS A 205 5.17 9.98 -12.80
N MET A 206 5.75 10.06 -11.60
CA MET A 206 6.04 8.88 -10.80
C MET A 206 4.78 8.09 -10.45
N ALA A 207 3.69 8.78 -10.13
CA ALA A 207 2.41 8.15 -9.83
C ALA A 207 1.76 7.50 -11.08
N ASP A 208 1.89 8.13 -12.26
CA ASP A 208 1.47 7.55 -13.54
C ASP A 208 2.28 6.26 -13.83
N ILE A 209 3.61 6.29 -13.70
CA ILE A 209 4.48 5.12 -13.88
C ILE A 209 4.17 4.01 -12.88
N ALA A 210 3.86 4.36 -11.62
CA ALA A 210 3.48 3.39 -10.59
C ALA A 210 2.15 2.69 -10.90
N GLU A 211 1.19 3.39 -11.52
CA GLU A 211 -0.06 2.78 -12.02
C GLU A 211 0.23 1.80 -13.16
N ASP A 212 1.06 2.18 -14.16
CA ASP A 212 1.49 1.31 -15.25
C ASP A 212 2.24 0.07 -14.72
N MET A 213 3.12 0.25 -13.74
CA MET A 213 3.83 -0.85 -13.07
C MET A 213 2.86 -1.81 -12.38
N SER A 214 1.80 -1.30 -11.74
CA SER A 214 0.75 -2.12 -11.13
C SER A 214 -0.05 -2.89 -12.17
N ALA A 215 -0.34 -2.29 -13.33
CA ALA A 215 -1.00 -2.96 -14.46
C ALA A 215 -0.13 -4.10 -15.03
N ASN A 216 1.17 -3.85 -15.25
CA ASN A 216 2.11 -4.87 -15.69
C ASN A 216 2.27 -6.00 -14.66
N SER A 217 2.28 -5.68 -13.35
CA SER A 217 2.29 -6.69 -12.28
C SER A 217 1.03 -7.54 -12.27
N THR A 218 -0.13 -6.98 -12.61
CA THR A 218 -1.39 -7.71 -12.75
C THR A 218 -1.34 -8.67 -13.93
N GLU A 219 -0.78 -8.24 -15.06
CA GLU A 219 -0.60 -9.08 -16.24
C GLU A 219 0.39 -10.22 -15.99
N MET A 220 1.51 -9.96 -15.33
CA MET A 220 2.44 -11.01 -14.88
C MET A 220 1.74 -12.05 -13.98
N ARG A 221 0.88 -11.60 -13.08
CA ARG A 221 0.09 -12.48 -12.22
C ARG A 221 -0.92 -13.29 -13.02
N ARG A 222 -1.57 -12.68 -14.04
CA ARG A 222 -2.51 -13.36 -14.94
C ARG A 222 -1.82 -14.51 -15.66
N GLN A 223 -0.71 -14.26 -16.32
CA GLN A 223 0.05 -15.29 -17.03
C GLN A 223 0.56 -16.41 -16.11
N SER A 224 1.04 -16.03 -14.91
CA SER A 224 1.45 -17.02 -13.91
C SER A 224 0.27 -17.87 -13.42
N THR A 225 -0.92 -17.29 -13.28
CA THR A 225 -2.13 -18.03 -12.88
C THR A 225 -2.55 -19.00 -13.98
N LEU A 226 -2.59 -18.55 -15.23
CA LEU A 226 -2.91 -19.42 -16.38
C LEU A 226 -1.94 -20.61 -16.49
N TYR A 227 -0.65 -20.34 -16.40
CA TYR A 227 0.36 -21.40 -16.40
C TYR A 227 0.16 -22.44 -15.29
N ASN A 228 -0.13 -21.98 -14.09
CA ASN A 228 -0.35 -22.89 -12.96
C ASN A 228 -1.63 -23.74 -13.14
N ILE A 229 -2.68 -23.15 -13.73
CA ILE A 229 -3.92 -23.88 -14.08
C ILE A 229 -3.65 -24.94 -15.13
N ASP A 230 -2.99 -24.56 -16.22
CA ASP A 230 -2.67 -25.49 -17.31
C ASP A 230 -1.83 -26.66 -16.80
N ARG A 231 -0.83 -26.37 -15.98
CA ARG A 231 0.00 -27.41 -15.36
C ARG A 231 -0.82 -28.34 -14.46
N ALA A 232 -1.69 -27.78 -13.62
CA ALA A 232 -2.53 -28.58 -12.73
C ALA A 232 -3.57 -29.41 -13.51
N TYR A 233 -4.16 -28.85 -14.58
CA TYR A 233 -5.09 -29.52 -15.47
C TYR A 233 -4.44 -30.75 -16.13
N TRP A 234 -3.31 -30.57 -16.80
CA TRP A 234 -2.58 -31.65 -17.47
C TRP A 234 -2.02 -32.67 -16.48
N GLN A 235 -1.69 -32.26 -15.25
CA GLN A 235 -1.31 -33.20 -14.19
C GLN A 235 -2.47 -34.13 -13.80
N VAL A 236 -3.72 -33.62 -13.69
CA VAL A 236 -4.90 -34.43 -13.42
C VAL A 236 -5.16 -35.40 -14.58
N VAL A 237 -5.07 -34.91 -15.84
CA VAL A 237 -5.21 -35.74 -17.04
C VAL A 237 -4.18 -36.88 -17.02
N SER A 238 -2.88 -36.54 -16.80
CA SER A 238 -1.80 -37.53 -16.69
C SER A 238 -2.11 -38.62 -15.65
N LEU A 239 -2.49 -38.20 -14.44
CA LEU A 239 -2.78 -39.16 -13.36
C LEU A 239 -4.03 -40.03 -13.63
N THR A 240 -5.03 -39.51 -14.34
CA THR A 240 -6.19 -40.30 -14.77
C THR A 240 -5.79 -41.38 -15.76
N HIS A 241 -4.96 -41.07 -16.75
CA HIS A 241 -4.43 -42.06 -17.69
C HIS A 241 -3.55 -43.09 -16.97
N LYS A 242 -2.66 -42.66 -16.06
CA LYS A 242 -1.83 -43.55 -15.24
C LYS A 242 -2.66 -44.46 -14.32
N LYS A 243 -3.79 -43.97 -13.79
CA LYS A 243 -4.71 -44.81 -13.01
C LYS A 243 -5.28 -45.93 -13.85
N ARG A 244 -5.78 -45.62 -15.06
CA ARG A 244 -6.29 -46.69 -15.99
C ARG A 244 -5.20 -47.69 -16.36
N LEU A 245 -3.99 -47.20 -16.61
CA LEU A 245 -2.84 -48.04 -16.88
C LEU A 245 -2.53 -48.98 -15.70
N ALA A 246 -2.54 -48.46 -14.47
CA ALA A 246 -2.32 -49.22 -13.25
C ALA A 246 -3.44 -50.24 -12.99
N GLU A 247 -4.70 -49.88 -13.28
CA GLU A 247 -5.84 -50.80 -13.23
C GLU A 247 -5.66 -51.97 -14.21
N GLY A 248 -5.36 -51.65 -15.48
CA GLY A 248 -5.11 -52.68 -16.51
C GLY A 248 -3.91 -53.56 -16.18
N TYR A 249 -2.82 -53.02 -15.68
CA TYR A 249 -1.65 -53.77 -15.24
C TYR A 249 -1.97 -54.69 -14.07
N ARG A 250 -2.68 -54.21 -13.05
CA ARG A 250 -3.14 -55.05 -11.92
C ARG A 250 -3.96 -56.25 -12.43
N ASP A 251 -4.86 -56.01 -13.36
CA ASP A 251 -5.73 -57.06 -13.89
C ASP A 251 -4.95 -58.10 -14.72
N LEU A 252 -3.92 -57.64 -15.48
CA LEU A 252 -2.99 -58.53 -16.18
C LEU A 252 -2.20 -59.43 -15.21
N ILE A 253 -1.63 -58.85 -14.14
CA ILE A 253 -0.87 -59.63 -13.15
C ILE A 253 -1.77 -60.58 -12.38
N LYS A 254 -3.01 -60.19 -12.03
CA LYS A 254 -3.99 -61.09 -11.38
C LYS A 254 -4.34 -62.29 -12.26
N LYS A 255 -4.55 -62.05 -13.57
CA LYS A 255 -4.78 -63.16 -14.51
C LYS A 255 -3.58 -64.10 -14.55
N LEU A 256 -2.35 -63.59 -14.57
CA LEU A 256 -1.14 -64.39 -14.51
C LEU A 256 -1.06 -65.20 -13.21
N ASP A 257 -1.42 -64.64 -12.06
CA ASP A 257 -1.46 -65.30 -10.76
C ASP A 257 -2.46 -66.51 -10.78
N ASP A 258 -3.64 -66.23 -11.32
CA ASP A 258 -4.67 -67.29 -11.49
C ASP A 258 -4.17 -68.43 -12.41
N ASP A 259 -3.52 -68.13 -13.53
CA ASP A 259 -3.01 -69.09 -14.48
C ASP A 259 -1.83 -69.87 -13.90
N VAL A 260 -0.90 -69.26 -13.20
CA VAL A 260 0.22 -69.90 -12.51
C VAL A 260 -0.29 -70.80 -11.37
N ASN A 261 -1.31 -70.37 -10.63
CA ASN A 261 -1.91 -71.19 -9.58
C ASN A 261 -2.56 -72.52 -10.15
N LYS A 262 -3.18 -72.44 -11.33
CA LYS A 262 -3.66 -73.61 -12.05
C LYS A 262 -2.50 -74.53 -12.46
N MET A 263 -1.43 -73.94 -13.03
CA MET A 263 -0.24 -74.73 -13.41
C MET A 263 0.45 -75.41 -12.22
N ILE A 264 0.41 -74.82 -11.02
CA ILE A 264 0.91 -75.45 -9.79
C ILE A 264 0.04 -76.66 -9.42
N GLN A 265 -1.28 -76.54 -9.55
CA GLN A 265 -2.21 -77.68 -9.29
C GLN A 265 -1.96 -78.82 -10.25
N GLU A 266 -1.65 -78.58 -11.50
CA GLU A 266 -1.30 -79.56 -12.53
C GLU A 266 0.17 -80.03 -12.44
N GLY A 267 0.98 -79.45 -11.51
CA GLY A 267 2.38 -79.84 -11.30
C GLY A 267 3.37 -79.30 -12.35
N VAL A 268 2.96 -78.31 -13.17
CA VAL A 268 3.76 -77.72 -14.26
C VAL A 268 4.56 -76.50 -13.80
N ALA A 269 4.12 -75.82 -12.73
CA ALA A 269 4.80 -74.70 -12.12
C ALA A 269 5.17 -74.97 -10.66
N THR A 270 6.17 -74.24 -10.13
CA THR A 270 6.61 -74.35 -8.74
C THR A 270 5.83 -73.45 -7.79
N ARG A 271 5.77 -73.83 -6.50
CA ARG A 271 5.22 -72.92 -5.46
C ARG A 271 5.98 -71.55 -5.38
N SER A 272 7.28 -71.54 -5.70
CA SER A 272 8.10 -70.33 -5.75
C SER A 272 7.62 -69.37 -6.84
N ASP A 273 7.23 -69.87 -8.00
CA ASP A 273 6.68 -69.09 -9.11
C ASP A 273 5.38 -68.41 -8.69
N GLY A 274 4.45 -69.15 -8.04
CA GLY A 274 3.21 -68.61 -7.52
C GLY A 274 3.42 -67.50 -6.48
N LEU A 275 4.35 -67.71 -5.53
CA LEU A 275 4.69 -66.67 -4.54
C LEU A 275 5.29 -65.43 -5.19
N SER A 276 6.12 -65.56 -6.22
CA SER A 276 6.72 -64.45 -6.96
C SER A 276 5.65 -63.59 -7.68
N VAL A 277 4.68 -64.23 -8.33
CA VAL A 277 3.55 -63.56 -8.98
C VAL A 277 2.66 -62.86 -7.94
N SER A 278 2.35 -63.52 -6.82
CA SER A 278 1.54 -62.95 -5.75
C SER A 278 2.18 -61.69 -5.14
N VAL A 279 3.52 -61.64 -4.99
CA VAL A 279 4.23 -60.43 -4.60
C VAL A 279 4.00 -59.32 -5.63
N LYS A 280 4.04 -59.62 -6.93
CA LYS A 280 3.79 -58.63 -7.99
C LYS A 280 2.34 -58.14 -7.99
N VAL A 281 1.35 -58.96 -7.66
CA VAL A 281 -0.05 -58.50 -7.46
C VAL A 281 -0.10 -57.46 -6.37
N ASN A 282 0.52 -57.71 -5.22
CA ASN A 282 0.56 -56.72 -4.13
C ASN A 282 1.27 -55.41 -4.53
N GLU A 283 2.39 -55.48 -5.28
CA GLU A 283 3.09 -54.29 -5.80
C GLU A 283 2.19 -53.48 -6.73
N ALA A 284 1.43 -54.13 -7.63
CA ALA A 284 0.49 -53.49 -8.54
C ALA A 284 -0.68 -52.81 -7.79
N GLU A 285 -1.23 -53.48 -6.76
CA GLU A 285 -2.27 -52.88 -5.90
C GLU A 285 -1.76 -51.65 -5.13
N MET A 286 -0.57 -51.73 -4.53
CA MET A 286 0.04 -50.59 -3.87
C MET A 286 0.34 -49.41 -4.85
N ALA A 287 0.72 -49.73 -6.10
CA ALA A 287 0.92 -48.72 -7.13
C ALA A 287 -0.40 -48.03 -7.50
N LEU A 288 -1.48 -48.80 -7.65
CA LEU A 288 -2.81 -48.26 -7.92
C LEU A 288 -3.31 -47.35 -6.81
N VAL A 289 -3.13 -47.70 -5.53
CA VAL A 289 -3.48 -46.85 -4.37
C VAL A 289 -2.72 -45.52 -4.46
N ARG A 290 -1.40 -45.57 -4.68
CA ARG A 290 -0.57 -44.35 -4.79
C ARG A 290 -1.01 -43.41 -5.91
N VAL A 291 -1.33 -43.96 -7.08
CA VAL A 291 -1.80 -43.17 -8.23
C VAL A 291 -3.19 -42.56 -7.95
N ASN A 292 -4.08 -43.35 -7.32
CA ASN A 292 -5.41 -42.87 -6.95
C ASN A 292 -5.34 -41.69 -5.93
N ASP A 293 -4.51 -41.83 -4.90
CA ASP A 293 -4.30 -40.79 -3.91
C ASP A 293 -3.70 -39.51 -4.57
N GLY A 294 -2.73 -39.71 -5.46
CA GLY A 294 -2.15 -38.63 -6.26
C GLY A 294 -3.20 -37.90 -7.12
N LEU A 295 -4.12 -38.65 -7.73
CA LEU A 295 -5.21 -38.07 -8.52
C LEU A 295 -6.17 -37.24 -7.67
N VAL A 296 -6.58 -37.75 -6.50
CA VAL A 296 -7.45 -37.03 -5.56
C VAL A 296 -6.80 -35.70 -5.14
N LEU A 297 -5.54 -35.75 -4.71
CA LEU A 297 -4.80 -34.54 -4.31
C LEU A 297 -4.64 -33.55 -5.46
N SER A 298 -4.39 -34.00 -6.68
CA SER A 298 -4.27 -33.12 -7.85
C SER A 298 -5.61 -32.49 -8.24
N LYS A 299 -6.74 -33.23 -8.13
CA LYS A 299 -8.09 -32.65 -8.31
C LYS A 299 -8.38 -31.59 -7.24
N MET A 300 -8.01 -31.80 -5.98
CA MET A 300 -8.14 -30.81 -4.91
C MET A 300 -7.33 -29.53 -5.20
N LEU A 301 -6.09 -29.68 -5.68
CA LEU A 301 -5.25 -28.55 -6.07
C LEU A 301 -5.88 -27.76 -7.23
N LEU A 302 -6.38 -28.44 -8.25
CA LEU A 302 -7.05 -27.81 -9.39
C LEU A 302 -8.30 -27.04 -8.94
N CYS A 303 -9.14 -27.62 -8.07
CA CYS A 303 -10.30 -26.95 -7.47
C CYS A 303 -9.88 -25.67 -6.74
N GLN A 304 -8.82 -25.72 -5.90
CA GLN A 304 -8.30 -24.56 -5.20
C GLN A 304 -7.85 -23.46 -6.16
N LEU A 305 -7.12 -23.81 -7.22
CA LEU A 305 -6.63 -22.85 -8.22
C LEU A 305 -7.79 -22.21 -9.00
N CYS A 306 -8.83 -22.98 -9.33
CA CYS A 306 -10.05 -22.50 -9.97
C CYS A 306 -10.95 -21.69 -9.01
N GLY A 307 -10.65 -21.67 -7.70
CA GLY A 307 -11.48 -21.02 -6.69
C GLY A 307 -12.79 -21.74 -6.41
N LEU A 308 -12.81 -23.05 -6.63
CA LEU A 308 -13.90 -23.97 -6.31
C LEU A 308 -13.70 -24.56 -4.90
N PRO A 309 -14.76 -25.15 -4.28
CA PRO A 309 -14.60 -25.94 -3.07
C PRO A 309 -13.59 -27.08 -3.27
N VAL A 310 -12.69 -27.29 -2.31
CA VAL A 310 -11.57 -28.24 -2.45
C VAL A 310 -12.05 -29.68 -2.66
N ASN A 311 -13.22 -30.02 -2.12
CA ASN A 311 -13.82 -31.37 -2.20
C ASN A 311 -14.87 -31.51 -3.33
N GLU A 312 -14.96 -30.53 -4.25
CA GLU A 312 -15.90 -30.60 -5.36
C GLU A 312 -15.53 -31.74 -6.30
N GLN A 313 -16.54 -32.53 -6.70
CA GLN A 313 -16.34 -33.64 -7.64
C GLN A 313 -16.24 -33.09 -9.06
N ILE A 314 -15.03 -33.15 -9.64
CA ILE A 314 -14.74 -32.64 -10.97
C ILE A 314 -14.33 -33.77 -11.90
N MET A 315 -14.70 -33.65 -13.18
CA MET A 315 -14.23 -34.46 -14.29
C MET A 315 -13.71 -33.53 -15.39
N LEU A 316 -12.57 -33.86 -15.98
CA LEU A 316 -11.99 -33.04 -17.04
C LEU A 316 -12.40 -33.58 -18.41
N ALA A 317 -12.60 -32.70 -19.39
CA ALA A 317 -12.99 -33.10 -20.73
C ALA A 317 -11.96 -34.04 -21.39
N ASP A 318 -10.67 -33.79 -21.12
CA ASP A 318 -9.57 -34.56 -21.71
C ASP A 318 -9.18 -35.81 -20.89
N GLU A 319 -9.86 -36.11 -19.75
CA GLU A 319 -9.60 -37.32 -18.96
C GLU A 319 -9.88 -38.60 -19.74
N ASN A 320 -10.76 -38.56 -20.76
CA ASN A 320 -11.18 -39.71 -21.54
C ASN A 320 -10.61 -39.72 -22.97
N ALA A 321 -9.75 -38.77 -23.33
CA ALA A 321 -9.12 -38.75 -24.65
C ALA A 321 -8.21 -39.99 -24.81
N GLU A 322 -8.34 -40.73 -25.92
CA GLU A 322 -7.46 -41.90 -26.18
C GLU A 322 -6.01 -41.44 -26.45
N ASN A 323 -5.82 -40.29 -27.08
CA ASN A 323 -4.53 -39.67 -27.33
C ASN A 323 -4.60 -38.21 -27.00
N ILE A 324 -3.60 -37.70 -26.28
CA ILE A 324 -3.46 -36.26 -26.00
C ILE A 324 -2.98 -35.57 -27.29
N ALA A 325 -3.88 -34.84 -27.95
CA ALA A 325 -3.55 -34.15 -29.21
C ALA A 325 -2.37 -33.17 -29.03
N VAL A 326 -1.21 -33.52 -29.54
CA VAL A 326 -0.01 -32.70 -29.52
C VAL A 326 0.08 -31.92 -30.82
N VAL A 327 -0.01 -30.59 -30.74
CA VAL A 327 0.20 -29.71 -31.88
C VAL A 327 1.71 -29.45 -32.01
N GLN A 328 2.33 -29.82 -33.14
CA GLN A 328 3.72 -29.47 -33.37
C GLN A 328 3.84 -28.00 -33.70
N LEU A 329 4.51 -27.24 -32.85
CA LEU A 329 4.90 -25.85 -33.13
C LEU A 329 6.06 -25.85 -34.15
N THR A 330 5.78 -25.33 -35.34
CA THR A 330 6.73 -25.27 -36.47
C THR A 330 7.55 -23.99 -36.50
N ALA A 331 7.19 -22.97 -35.71
CA ALA A 331 7.91 -21.69 -35.68
C ALA A 331 8.94 -21.66 -34.55
N LEU A 332 10.17 -21.26 -34.90
CA LEU A 332 11.20 -20.94 -33.92
C LEU A 332 10.73 -19.75 -33.07
N PRO A 333 10.85 -19.81 -31.73
CA PRO A 333 10.47 -18.71 -30.88
C PRO A 333 11.39 -17.51 -31.12
N ASP A 334 10.78 -16.34 -31.30
CA ASP A 334 11.48 -15.09 -31.51
C ASP A 334 11.70 -14.36 -30.17
N VAL A 335 12.98 -14.07 -29.88
CA VAL A 335 13.39 -13.32 -28.68
C VAL A 335 12.77 -11.92 -28.67
N GLU A 336 12.66 -11.28 -29.84
CA GLU A 336 12.04 -9.96 -29.98
C GLU A 336 10.58 -9.95 -29.52
N THR A 337 9.82 -11.02 -29.81
CA THR A 337 8.46 -11.19 -29.30
C THR A 337 8.42 -11.21 -27.76
N ALA A 338 9.37 -11.90 -27.13
CA ALA A 338 9.46 -11.93 -25.67
C ALA A 338 9.77 -10.54 -25.09
N GLU A 339 10.72 -9.81 -25.68
CA GLU A 339 11.08 -8.46 -25.24
C GLU A 339 9.91 -7.47 -25.29
N GLN A 340 9.05 -7.58 -26.31
CA GLN A 340 7.89 -6.69 -26.48
C GLN A 340 6.72 -7.04 -25.56
N HIS A 341 6.49 -8.31 -25.24
CA HIS A 341 5.26 -8.77 -24.58
C HIS A 341 5.46 -9.08 -23.09
N ARG A 342 6.69 -9.36 -22.61
CA ARG A 342 6.90 -9.74 -21.22
C ARG A 342 6.62 -8.61 -20.23
N PRO A 343 5.68 -8.81 -19.29
CA PRO A 343 5.35 -7.78 -18.28
C PRO A 343 6.52 -7.45 -17.36
N GLU A 344 7.41 -8.41 -17.09
CA GLU A 344 8.57 -8.23 -16.23
C GLU A 344 9.54 -7.17 -16.77
N LEU A 345 9.81 -7.18 -18.09
CA LEU A 345 10.65 -6.16 -18.73
C LEU A 345 10.00 -4.77 -18.68
N LYS A 346 8.68 -4.71 -18.91
CA LYS A 346 7.92 -3.46 -18.79
C LYS A 346 7.99 -2.90 -17.37
N MET A 347 7.91 -3.77 -16.34
CA MET A 347 8.07 -3.35 -14.94
C MET A 347 9.49 -2.84 -14.65
N MET A 348 10.53 -3.46 -15.18
CA MET A 348 11.91 -3.01 -15.01
C MET A 348 12.15 -1.69 -15.74
N GLN A 349 11.61 -1.51 -16.95
CA GLN A 349 11.62 -0.23 -17.65
C GLN A 349 10.91 0.87 -16.82
N ASN A 350 9.76 0.57 -16.23
CA ASN A 350 9.06 1.48 -15.32
C ASN A 350 9.94 1.85 -14.12
N THR A 351 10.73 0.92 -13.58
CA THR A 351 11.69 1.19 -12.48
C THR A 351 12.77 2.18 -12.90
N VAL A 352 13.32 2.03 -14.10
CA VAL A 352 14.27 2.98 -14.69
C VAL A 352 13.63 4.38 -14.80
N ASP A 353 12.42 4.45 -15.32
CA ASP A 353 11.72 5.73 -15.52
C ASP A 353 11.32 6.39 -14.19
N LEU A 354 10.94 5.59 -13.18
CA LEU A 354 10.72 6.04 -11.80
C LEU A 354 11.99 6.68 -11.22
N SER A 355 13.14 6.01 -11.38
CA SER A 355 14.44 6.52 -10.92
C SER A 355 14.83 7.83 -11.62
N ARG A 356 14.53 7.97 -12.93
CA ARG A 356 14.71 9.22 -13.68
C ARG A 356 13.84 10.35 -13.12
N GLN A 357 12.56 10.08 -12.82
CA GLN A 357 11.67 11.08 -12.24
C GLN A 357 12.08 11.44 -10.81
N MET A 358 12.56 10.50 -10.01
CA MET A 358 13.15 10.79 -8.69
C MET A 358 14.33 11.76 -8.79
N THR A 359 15.18 11.59 -9.79
CA THR A 359 16.26 12.54 -10.09
C THR A 359 15.72 13.95 -10.37
N ASN A 360 14.57 14.07 -11.08
CA ASN A 360 13.93 15.36 -11.35
C ASN A 360 13.33 15.99 -10.07
N VAL A 361 12.74 15.18 -9.18
CA VAL A 361 12.29 15.64 -7.84
C VAL A 361 13.45 16.22 -7.04
N LEU A 362 14.60 15.53 -7.03
CA LEU A 362 15.79 16.01 -6.30
C LEU A 362 16.37 17.30 -6.90
N LYS A 363 16.38 17.44 -8.24
CA LYS A 363 16.80 18.67 -8.91
C LYS A 363 15.93 19.87 -8.52
N ALA A 364 14.65 19.67 -8.27
CA ALA A 364 13.72 20.70 -7.84
C ALA A 364 14.13 21.37 -6.51
N GLY A 365 14.94 20.68 -5.68
CA GLY A 365 15.47 21.22 -4.42
C GLY A 365 16.39 22.43 -4.57
N ASN A 366 16.96 22.68 -5.75
CA ASN A 366 17.77 23.89 -6.06
C ASN A 366 17.00 24.97 -6.85
N LEU A 367 15.74 24.70 -7.19
CA LEU A 367 14.93 25.64 -7.96
C LEU A 367 14.02 26.47 -7.06
N PRO A 368 13.65 27.69 -7.47
CA PRO A 368 12.70 28.49 -6.73
C PRO A 368 11.39 27.75 -6.50
N GLN A 369 10.74 28.05 -5.36
CA GLN A 369 9.43 27.55 -5.01
C GLN A 369 8.51 28.74 -4.79
N VAL A 370 7.34 28.73 -5.39
CA VAL A 370 6.35 29.81 -5.30
C VAL A 370 5.02 29.21 -4.86
N LEU A 371 4.54 29.67 -3.71
CA LEU A 371 3.23 29.31 -3.16
C LEU A 371 2.36 30.55 -3.05
N LEU A 372 1.13 30.47 -3.50
CA LEU A 372 0.08 31.42 -3.15
C LEU A 372 -0.50 30.97 -1.80
N THR A 373 -0.51 31.88 -0.84
CA THR A 373 -1.10 31.68 0.48
C THR A 373 -2.23 32.68 0.68
N GLY A 374 -3.29 32.27 1.31
CA GLY A 374 -4.39 33.13 1.67
C GLY A 374 -5.11 32.58 2.89
N GLY A 375 -5.77 33.45 3.63
CA GLY A 375 -6.49 32.96 4.79
C GLY A 375 -7.33 34.00 5.49
N TYR A 376 -8.06 33.51 6.46
CA TYR A 376 -8.80 34.31 7.42
C TYR A 376 -8.41 33.86 8.82
N ALA A 377 -7.93 34.79 9.64
CA ALA A 377 -7.62 34.53 11.05
C ALA A 377 -8.54 35.32 11.94
N ILE A 378 -8.97 34.72 13.04
CA ILE A 378 -9.81 35.33 14.06
C ILE A 378 -9.20 35.07 15.43
N SER A 379 -9.23 36.04 16.30
CA SER A 379 -8.75 35.86 17.69
C SER A 379 -9.60 36.64 18.69
N ASN A 380 -9.61 36.16 19.92
CA ASN A 380 -10.11 36.83 21.12
C ASN A 380 -9.07 36.62 22.24
N PRO A 381 -8.41 37.65 22.75
CA PRO A 381 -8.52 39.09 22.43
C PRO A 381 -8.14 39.41 20.97
N ASN A 382 -8.73 40.48 20.44
CA ASN A 382 -8.44 40.95 19.08
C ASN A 382 -7.03 41.59 19.02
N VAL A 383 -6.09 40.88 18.44
CA VAL A 383 -4.68 41.32 18.35
C VAL A 383 -4.46 42.56 17.45
N LEU A 384 -5.41 42.85 16.57
CA LEU A 384 -5.32 44.01 15.65
C LEU A 384 -5.92 45.28 16.22
N ASN A 385 -6.70 45.20 17.30
CA ASN A 385 -7.37 46.32 17.92
C ASN A 385 -7.07 46.38 19.42
N GLY A 386 -5.79 46.57 19.77
CA GLY A 386 -5.34 46.78 21.15
C GLY A 386 -5.66 45.64 22.11
N PHE A 387 -5.79 44.41 21.63
CA PHE A 387 -6.16 43.26 22.42
C PHE A 387 -7.52 43.38 23.12
N GLU A 388 -8.46 44.08 22.50
CA GLU A 388 -9.83 44.18 23.01
C GLU A 388 -10.46 42.78 23.18
N LYS A 389 -11.16 42.56 24.31
CA LYS A 389 -11.87 41.29 24.61
C LYS A 389 -13.08 41.06 23.71
N LYS A 390 -12.86 41.07 22.41
CA LYS A 390 -13.83 40.75 21.39
C LYS A 390 -13.17 39.91 20.31
N PHE A 391 -13.98 39.11 19.64
CA PHE A 391 -13.49 38.42 18.44
C PHE A 391 -13.26 39.45 17.33
N GLY A 392 -12.04 39.45 16.83
CA GLY A 392 -11.66 40.23 15.66
C GLY A 392 -10.92 39.38 14.67
N GLY A 393 -11.18 39.57 13.39
CA GLY A 393 -10.55 38.78 12.36
C GLY A 393 -10.08 39.63 11.20
N PHE A 394 -9.15 39.05 10.42
CA PHE A 394 -8.64 39.64 9.20
C PHE A 394 -8.38 38.58 8.16
N TRP A 395 -8.40 38.95 6.91
CA TRP A 395 -7.98 38.11 5.80
C TRP A 395 -6.62 38.59 5.29
N ASN A 396 -5.87 37.64 4.73
CA ASN A 396 -4.61 37.92 4.07
C ASN A 396 -4.49 37.12 2.78
N VAL A 397 -3.80 37.67 1.80
CA VAL A 397 -3.37 36.96 0.59
C VAL A 397 -1.93 37.35 0.33
N GLY A 398 -1.08 36.39 0.02
CA GLY A 398 0.33 36.64 -0.19
C GLY A 398 0.98 35.58 -1.09
N LEU A 399 2.14 35.93 -1.58
CA LEU A 399 3.01 35.01 -2.31
C LEU A 399 4.23 34.70 -1.43
N LEU A 400 4.45 33.43 -1.16
CA LEU A 400 5.65 32.92 -0.52
C LEU A 400 6.60 32.44 -1.61
N VAL A 401 7.74 33.14 -1.76
CA VAL A 401 8.81 32.75 -2.69
C VAL A 401 10.00 32.29 -1.88
N ARG A 402 10.39 31.01 -2.08
CA ARG A 402 11.58 30.44 -1.45
C ARG A 402 12.60 30.11 -2.53
N VAL A 403 13.77 30.73 -2.46
CA VAL A 403 14.90 30.50 -3.36
C VAL A 403 16.05 29.91 -2.55
N PRO A 404 16.45 28.66 -2.76
CA PRO A 404 17.64 28.09 -2.13
C PRO A 404 18.89 28.76 -2.72
N VAL A 405 19.61 29.53 -1.92
CA VAL A 405 20.81 30.28 -2.39
C VAL A 405 22.07 29.44 -2.24
N TRP A 406 22.20 28.73 -1.12
CA TRP A 406 23.40 27.94 -0.82
C TRP A 406 23.07 26.73 0.04
N ASN A 407 23.57 25.56 -0.34
CA ASN A 407 23.33 24.30 0.35
C ASN A 407 24.56 23.37 0.40
N TRP A 408 25.77 23.95 0.28
CA TRP A 408 27.03 23.21 0.34
C TRP A 408 27.14 22.02 -0.65
N GLY A 409 26.36 22.06 -1.73
CA GLY A 409 26.33 21.01 -2.74
C GLY A 409 25.46 19.80 -2.39
N ASP A 410 24.67 19.82 -1.33
CA ASP A 410 23.78 18.72 -0.90
C ASP A 410 22.93 18.18 -2.06
N VAL A 411 22.21 19.05 -2.76
CA VAL A 411 21.38 18.65 -3.91
C VAL A 411 22.23 18.10 -5.05
N LYS A 412 23.44 18.65 -5.30
CA LYS A 412 24.36 18.15 -6.32
C LYS A 412 24.77 16.68 -6.05
N TYR A 413 25.10 16.36 -4.79
CA TYR A 413 25.46 14.99 -4.39
C TYR A 413 24.26 14.06 -4.43
N LYS A 414 23.10 14.49 -3.96
CA LYS A 414 21.83 13.73 -4.06
C LYS A 414 21.45 13.39 -5.50
N VAL A 415 21.56 14.38 -6.40
CA VAL A 415 21.33 14.18 -7.85
C VAL A 415 22.34 13.22 -8.45
N ARG A 416 23.63 13.30 -8.05
CA ARG A 416 24.66 12.35 -8.52
C ARG A 416 24.36 10.93 -8.04
N ALA A 417 24.01 10.76 -6.77
CA ALA A 417 23.63 9.45 -6.21
C ALA A 417 22.38 8.89 -6.92
N SER A 418 21.36 9.70 -7.17
CA SER A 418 20.16 9.30 -7.89
C SER A 418 20.42 8.93 -9.35
N LYS A 419 21.36 9.62 -10.03
CA LYS A 419 21.80 9.22 -11.38
C LYS A 419 22.53 7.87 -11.34
N GLY A 420 23.32 7.60 -10.31
CA GLY A 420 23.93 6.29 -10.07
C GLY A 420 22.88 5.20 -9.92
N ALA A 421 21.81 5.46 -9.14
CA ALA A 421 20.67 4.54 -9.01
C ALA A 421 19.98 4.28 -10.36
N THR A 422 19.83 5.32 -11.21
CA THR A 422 19.29 5.14 -12.57
C THR A 422 20.21 4.28 -13.43
N THR A 423 21.53 4.42 -13.30
CA THR A 423 22.51 3.57 -14.02
C THR A 423 22.39 2.11 -13.55
N MET A 424 22.28 1.86 -12.23
CA MET A 424 22.06 0.52 -11.70
C MET A 424 20.77 -0.10 -12.26
N ALA A 425 19.65 0.64 -12.24
CA ALA A 425 18.39 0.16 -12.78
C ALA A 425 18.44 -0.16 -14.30
N ASN A 426 19.24 0.59 -15.10
CA ASN A 426 19.45 0.26 -16.50
C ASN A 426 20.25 -1.03 -16.66
N LEU A 427 21.32 -1.23 -15.87
CA LEU A 427 22.11 -2.47 -15.90
C LEU A 427 21.28 -3.69 -15.48
N GLU A 428 20.41 -3.54 -14.47
CA GLU A 428 19.46 -4.59 -14.06
C GLU A 428 18.44 -4.91 -15.16
N LEU A 429 18.00 -3.90 -15.92
CA LEU A 429 17.12 -4.11 -17.08
C LEU A 429 17.85 -4.85 -18.21
N ASP A 430 19.12 -4.52 -18.48
CA ASP A 430 19.91 -5.18 -19.50
C ASP A 430 20.20 -6.64 -19.10
N ASP A 431 20.59 -6.91 -17.84
CA ASP A 431 20.73 -8.27 -17.28
C ASP A 431 19.43 -9.08 -17.42
N ALA A 432 18.27 -8.46 -17.13
CA ALA A 432 16.98 -9.13 -17.30
C ALA A 432 16.68 -9.49 -18.77
N ARG A 433 17.10 -8.67 -19.75
CA ARG A 433 16.98 -9.01 -21.17
C ARG A 433 17.82 -10.23 -21.53
N GLU A 434 19.07 -10.25 -21.10
CA GLU A 434 19.96 -11.41 -21.30
C GLU A 434 19.40 -12.69 -20.66
N MET A 435 18.85 -12.58 -19.44
CA MET A 435 18.19 -13.70 -18.76
C MET A 435 16.94 -14.20 -19.52
N ILE A 436 16.17 -13.29 -20.13
CA ILE A 436 14.99 -13.65 -20.93
C ILE A 436 15.42 -14.33 -22.23
N GLU A 437 16.42 -13.82 -22.92
CA GLU A 437 17.01 -14.47 -24.10
C GLU A 437 17.45 -15.90 -23.78
N LEU A 438 18.17 -16.07 -22.65
CA LEU A 438 18.56 -17.40 -22.17
C LEU A 438 17.35 -18.31 -21.90
N GLN A 439 16.29 -17.80 -21.25
CA GLN A 439 15.07 -18.57 -20.97
C GLN A 439 14.33 -18.99 -22.26
N VAL A 440 14.24 -18.09 -23.26
CA VAL A 440 13.62 -18.41 -24.55
C VAL A 440 14.40 -19.54 -25.24
N ASN A 441 15.72 -19.44 -25.29
CA ASN A 441 16.57 -20.48 -25.86
C ASN A 441 16.45 -21.81 -25.10
N GLN A 442 16.52 -21.80 -23.77
CA GLN A 442 16.35 -22.99 -22.94
C GLN A 442 15.00 -23.67 -23.18
N ASN A 443 13.90 -22.92 -23.23
CA ASN A 443 12.58 -23.48 -23.46
C ASN A 443 12.40 -23.98 -24.91
N SER A 444 13.06 -23.39 -25.89
CA SER A 444 13.14 -23.90 -27.26
C SER A 444 13.81 -25.28 -27.29
N TYR A 445 14.94 -25.43 -26.59
CA TYR A 445 15.62 -26.73 -26.48
C TYR A 445 14.78 -27.76 -25.73
N LYS A 446 14.13 -27.38 -24.62
CA LYS A 446 13.22 -28.28 -23.88
C LYS A 446 12.06 -28.78 -24.75
N LEU A 447 11.43 -27.89 -25.52
CA LEU A 447 10.34 -28.27 -26.43
C LEU A 447 10.85 -29.24 -27.53
N THR A 448 12.03 -28.99 -28.08
CA THR A 448 12.67 -29.87 -29.07
C THR A 448 12.99 -31.23 -28.45
N GLU A 449 13.53 -31.26 -27.22
CA GLU A 449 13.79 -32.48 -26.46
C GLU A 449 12.51 -33.27 -26.15
N ALA A 450 11.44 -32.59 -25.69
CA ALA A 450 10.16 -33.21 -25.43
C ALA A 450 9.56 -33.90 -26.69
N ASN A 451 9.64 -33.24 -27.85
CA ASN A 451 9.19 -33.84 -29.12
C ASN A 451 10.03 -35.07 -29.50
N LYS A 452 11.35 -35.04 -29.31
CA LYS A 452 12.22 -36.21 -29.54
C LYS A 452 11.88 -37.35 -28.58
N LYS A 453 11.68 -37.07 -27.28
CA LYS A 453 11.26 -38.06 -26.28
C LYS A 453 9.93 -38.69 -26.66
N LEU A 454 8.95 -37.91 -27.13
CA LEU A 454 7.67 -38.42 -27.60
C LEU A 454 7.85 -39.38 -28.77
N ALA A 455 8.64 -39.03 -29.78
CA ALA A 455 8.90 -39.92 -30.92
C ALA A 455 9.58 -41.24 -30.49
N MET A 456 10.52 -41.17 -29.53
CA MET A 456 11.19 -42.35 -28.98
C MET A 456 10.23 -43.22 -28.15
N ALA A 457 9.36 -42.59 -27.34
CA ALA A 457 8.35 -43.32 -26.56
C ALA A 457 7.34 -44.05 -27.47
N GLN A 458 6.90 -43.37 -28.57
CA GLN A 458 6.03 -44.00 -29.59
C GLN A 458 6.68 -45.21 -30.29
N ALA A 459 8.00 -45.17 -30.51
CA ALA A 459 8.70 -46.33 -31.06
C ALA A 459 8.89 -47.43 -30.01
N ASN A 460 9.09 -47.06 -28.73
CA ASN A 460 9.31 -48.01 -27.64
C ASN A 460 8.04 -48.77 -27.28
N ILE A 461 6.88 -48.11 -27.24
CA ILE A 461 5.62 -48.75 -26.89
C ILE A 461 5.27 -49.89 -27.90
N LYS A 462 5.46 -49.68 -29.20
CA LYS A 462 5.21 -50.71 -30.22
C LYS A 462 6.08 -51.94 -29.99
N ARG A 463 7.34 -51.78 -29.58
CA ARG A 463 8.25 -52.90 -29.28
C ARG A 463 7.84 -53.60 -27.99
N ALA A 464 7.45 -52.83 -26.97
CA ALA A 464 7.02 -53.41 -25.68
C ALA A 464 5.70 -54.19 -25.82
N GLU A 465 4.76 -53.74 -26.63
CA GLU A 465 3.52 -54.45 -26.95
C GLU A 465 3.78 -55.77 -27.66
N GLU A 466 4.67 -55.78 -28.66
CA GLU A 466 5.03 -56.99 -29.37
C GLU A 466 5.82 -57.98 -28.50
N ASN A 467 6.71 -57.45 -27.63
CA ASN A 467 7.40 -58.28 -26.64
C ASN A 467 6.43 -58.95 -25.66
N LEU A 468 5.45 -58.21 -25.14
CA LEU A 468 4.41 -58.73 -24.25
C LEU A 468 3.57 -59.79 -24.97
N ARG A 469 3.10 -59.49 -26.20
CA ARG A 469 2.32 -60.42 -27.00
C ARG A 469 3.08 -61.73 -27.21
N THR A 470 4.38 -61.65 -27.54
CA THR A 470 5.21 -62.84 -27.76
C THR A 470 5.45 -63.63 -26.49
N ALA A 471 5.65 -62.94 -25.35
CA ALA A 471 5.81 -63.55 -24.04
C ALA A 471 4.52 -64.27 -23.59
N ASP A 472 3.36 -63.65 -23.78
CA ASP A 472 2.05 -64.25 -23.43
C ASP A 472 1.77 -65.53 -24.26
N ILE A 473 2.02 -65.52 -25.57
CA ILE A 473 1.87 -66.71 -26.41
C ILE A 473 2.82 -67.83 -25.97
N GLY A 474 4.12 -67.49 -25.80
CA GLY A 474 5.12 -68.49 -25.37
C GLY A 474 4.83 -69.07 -23.99
N PHE A 475 4.20 -68.27 -23.10
CA PHE A 475 3.74 -68.81 -21.81
C PHE A 475 2.56 -69.75 -21.93
N GLN A 476 1.58 -69.46 -22.77
CA GLN A 476 0.46 -70.36 -23.06
C GLN A 476 0.87 -71.68 -23.69
N GLU A 477 1.93 -71.66 -24.52
CA GLU A 477 2.53 -72.83 -25.14
C GLU A 477 3.51 -73.57 -24.19
N GLY A 478 3.72 -73.04 -22.96
CA GLY A 478 4.62 -73.64 -21.95
C GLY A 478 6.11 -73.54 -22.22
N VAL A 479 6.52 -72.67 -23.16
CA VAL A 479 7.94 -72.43 -23.55
C VAL A 479 8.62 -71.30 -22.80
N ILE A 480 7.80 -70.40 -22.19
CA ILE A 480 8.29 -69.23 -21.44
C ILE A 480 7.85 -69.32 -19.98
N THR A 481 8.73 -68.89 -19.06
CA THR A 481 8.45 -68.94 -17.62
C THR A 481 7.58 -67.74 -17.17
N PRO A 482 6.85 -67.89 -16.04
CA PRO A 482 6.08 -66.78 -15.46
C PRO A 482 6.93 -65.51 -15.20
N ALA A 483 8.20 -65.71 -14.82
CA ALA A 483 9.14 -64.60 -14.59
C ALA A 483 9.38 -63.77 -15.85
N THR A 484 9.55 -64.38 -17.01
CA THR A 484 9.74 -63.69 -18.29
C THR A 484 8.49 -62.92 -18.72
N VAL A 485 7.29 -63.48 -18.45
CA VAL A 485 6.02 -62.76 -18.69
C VAL A 485 5.92 -61.51 -17.81
N MET A 486 6.24 -61.63 -16.51
CA MET A 486 6.25 -60.50 -15.59
C MET A 486 7.23 -59.41 -16.02
N GLU A 487 8.42 -59.79 -16.55
CA GLU A 487 9.39 -58.83 -17.12
C GLU A 487 8.80 -58.08 -18.33
N ALA A 488 8.17 -58.84 -19.26
CA ALA A 488 7.53 -58.24 -20.44
C ALA A 488 6.35 -57.32 -20.06
N GLN A 489 5.53 -57.71 -19.11
CA GLN A 489 4.43 -56.90 -18.56
C GLN A 489 4.94 -55.60 -17.87
N THR A 490 6.05 -55.74 -17.12
CA THR A 490 6.69 -54.57 -16.49
C THR A 490 7.28 -53.62 -17.53
N ALA A 491 7.94 -54.13 -18.55
CA ALA A 491 8.49 -53.32 -19.66
C ALA A 491 7.38 -52.61 -20.44
N TRP A 492 6.25 -53.28 -20.69
CA TRP A 492 5.06 -52.69 -21.31
C TRP A 492 4.47 -51.58 -20.43
N LEU A 493 4.28 -51.80 -19.11
CA LEU A 493 3.81 -50.79 -18.17
C LEU A 493 4.73 -49.53 -18.18
N GLN A 494 6.05 -49.73 -18.18
CA GLN A 494 7.01 -48.61 -18.23
C GLN A 494 6.91 -47.85 -19.57
N ALA A 495 6.79 -48.53 -20.70
CA ALA A 495 6.65 -47.93 -22.01
C ALA A 495 5.32 -47.13 -22.13
N GLN A 496 4.22 -47.65 -21.62
CA GLN A 496 2.92 -46.95 -21.54
C GLN A 496 3.00 -45.72 -20.63
N SER A 497 3.67 -45.81 -19.48
CA SER A 497 3.87 -44.64 -18.62
C SER A 497 4.74 -43.55 -19.29
N GLN A 498 5.80 -44.00 -20.01
CA GLN A 498 6.69 -43.06 -20.73
C GLN A 498 5.97 -42.30 -21.85
N ILE A 499 5.04 -42.93 -22.59
CA ILE A 499 4.30 -42.21 -23.64
C ILE A 499 3.36 -41.15 -23.03
N ILE A 500 2.62 -41.52 -21.95
CA ILE A 500 1.77 -40.56 -21.23
C ILE A 500 2.61 -39.37 -20.73
N ASP A 501 3.75 -39.64 -20.11
CA ASP A 501 4.63 -38.59 -19.61
C ASP A 501 5.17 -37.69 -20.75
N ALA A 502 5.58 -38.30 -21.88
CA ALA A 502 6.12 -37.56 -23.02
C ALA A 502 5.05 -36.67 -23.70
N GLU A 503 3.81 -37.12 -23.82
CA GLU A 503 2.70 -36.35 -24.36
C GLU A 503 2.40 -35.12 -23.47
N ILE A 504 2.37 -35.30 -22.15
CA ILE A 504 2.19 -34.23 -21.17
C ILE A 504 3.37 -33.26 -21.18
N ASP A 505 4.61 -33.76 -21.26
CA ASP A 505 5.82 -32.93 -21.32
C ASP A 505 5.81 -32.00 -22.53
N VAL A 506 5.35 -32.49 -23.70
CA VAL A 506 5.20 -31.62 -24.89
C VAL A 506 4.18 -30.53 -24.65
N LYS A 507 3.00 -30.87 -24.09
CA LYS A 507 1.96 -29.89 -23.76
C LYS A 507 2.48 -28.82 -22.77
N LEU A 508 3.10 -29.24 -21.71
CA LEU A 508 3.63 -28.31 -20.69
C LEU A 508 4.77 -27.46 -21.24
N SER A 509 5.64 -28.01 -22.10
CA SER A 509 6.71 -27.26 -22.75
C SER A 509 6.14 -26.19 -23.71
N GLN A 510 5.03 -26.47 -24.40
CA GLN A 510 4.32 -25.49 -25.22
C GLN A 510 3.76 -24.33 -24.39
N VAL A 511 3.09 -24.63 -23.28
CA VAL A 511 2.54 -23.61 -22.37
C VAL A 511 3.68 -22.79 -21.71
N GLU A 512 4.78 -23.45 -21.33
CA GLU A 512 5.96 -22.78 -20.78
C GLU A 512 6.59 -21.84 -21.81
N MET A 513 6.63 -22.23 -23.08
CA MET A 513 7.10 -21.37 -24.17
C MET A 513 6.21 -20.16 -24.35
N GLN A 514 4.87 -20.33 -24.41
CA GLN A 514 3.94 -19.21 -24.52
C GLN A 514 4.08 -18.21 -23.36
N LYS A 515 4.23 -18.73 -22.13
CA LYS A 515 4.52 -17.88 -20.96
C LYS A 515 5.85 -17.16 -21.11
N THR A 516 6.89 -17.83 -21.59
CA THR A 516 8.23 -17.24 -21.77
C THR A 516 8.23 -16.15 -22.84
N LEU A 517 7.41 -16.28 -23.87
CA LEU A 517 7.18 -15.25 -24.87
C LEU A 517 6.24 -14.13 -24.41
N GLY A 518 5.56 -14.29 -23.28
CA GLY A 518 4.57 -13.33 -22.79
C GLY A 518 3.25 -13.36 -23.56
N THR A 519 2.97 -14.43 -24.30
CA THR A 519 1.80 -14.60 -25.19
C THR A 519 0.77 -15.58 -24.66
N LEU A 520 0.85 -15.99 -23.38
CA LEU A 520 -0.10 -16.91 -22.77
C LEU A 520 -1.42 -16.17 -22.47
N GLU A 521 -2.49 -16.53 -23.20
CA GLU A 521 -3.84 -15.95 -23.11
C GLU A 521 -4.86 -16.88 -22.47
#